data_d69d1824c963c035666daaa1eea7ce98
#
_entry.id   d69d1824c963c035666daaa1eea7ce98
#
_cell.length_a   1.000
_cell.length_b   1.000
_cell.length_c   1.000
_cell.angle_alpha   90.00
_cell.angle_beta   90.00
_cell.angle_gamma   90.00
#
_symmetry.space_group_name_H-M   'P 1'
#
loop_
_entity.id
_entity.type
_entity.pdbx_description
1 polymer ?
#
loop_
_entity_poly.entity_id
_entity_poly.type
_entity_poly.pdbx_seq_one_letter_code
_entity_poly.pdbx_strand_id
1 'polypeptide(L)'
;MSDTARRGHLALPGIPTIPGFPAIPPVAASPAHARTAEAPVLPIGDQIFQRLLRHRIIFLGQQVDDELANRICAELILLAAEDDRRDIAIYINSPGGSVYAGLAIYDVMQYVPNDVATYAMGMAASMGQFLLSAGAPGKRYTLPHASILMHQPSGGIGGTASDIKIQAEQMLYIKRTLFERISYHTGQPVEQIEKDADRDRWFTAEEAKDYGFVDHVIRSAIEVPSEGPVS
;
A
#
# COMPACT_ATOMS: atom_id res chain seq x y z
N MET A 1 29.14 -1.56 54.95
CA MET A 1 29.11 -2.54 53.88
C MET A 1 27.95 -2.13 52.98
N SER A 2 28.28 -1.44 51.91
CA SER A 2 27.35 -0.82 50.97
C SER A 2 27.25 -1.69 49.72
N ASP A 3 26.06 -2.12 49.43
CA ASP A 3 25.76 -2.88 48.19
C ASP A 3 25.11 -1.92 47.20
N THR A 4 25.87 -1.55 46.17
CA THR A 4 25.46 -0.62 45.11
C THR A 4 24.95 -1.46 43.96
N ALA A 5 23.64 -1.66 43.90
CA ALA A 5 22.98 -2.33 42.75
C ALA A 5 23.21 -1.52 41.48
N ARG A 6 23.99 -2.08 40.54
CA ARG A 6 24.17 -1.61 39.14
C ARG A 6 22.83 -1.78 38.40
N ARG A 7 22.18 -0.68 38.06
CA ARG A 7 21.11 -0.65 37.06
C ARG A 7 21.76 -0.78 35.70
N GLY A 8 21.61 -1.95 35.10
CA GLY A 8 21.96 -2.17 33.69
C GLY A 8 21.08 -1.33 32.78
N HIS A 9 21.70 -0.43 32.00
CA HIS A 9 21.06 0.20 30.87
C HIS A 9 20.78 -0.90 29.83
N LEU A 10 19.50 -1.23 29.58
CA LEU A 10 19.11 -1.93 28.35
C LEU A 10 19.32 -0.94 27.19
N ALA A 11 20.38 -1.14 26.44
CA ALA A 11 20.53 -0.51 25.13
C ALA A 11 19.49 -1.16 24.20
N LEU A 12 18.58 -0.34 23.65
CA LEU A 12 17.71 -0.77 22.56
C LEU A 12 18.62 -1.12 21.36
N PRO A 13 18.40 -2.27 20.69
CA PRO A 13 19.15 -2.60 19.49
C PRO A 13 18.97 -1.48 18.48
N GLY A 14 20.08 -1.03 17.87
CA GLY A 14 20.05 0.01 16.86
C GLY A 14 19.16 -0.40 15.67
N ILE A 15 18.36 0.53 15.18
CA ILE A 15 17.52 0.35 14.01
C ILE A 15 18.46 0.05 12.83
N PRO A 16 18.29 -1.07 12.09
CA PRO A 16 19.12 -1.39 10.95
C PRO A 16 18.99 -0.30 9.87
N THR A 17 20.11 0.14 9.30
CA THR A 17 20.12 1.10 8.20
C THR A 17 19.91 0.37 6.88
N ILE A 18 18.83 0.72 6.17
CA ILE A 18 18.58 0.24 4.80
C ILE A 18 19.43 1.07 3.83
N PRO A 19 20.17 0.48 2.88
CA PRO A 19 20.90 1.23 1.86
C PRO A 19 19.96 2.17 1.09
N GLY A 20 20.27 3.48 1.09
CA GLY A 20 19.44 4.51 0.45
C GLY A 20 18.50 5.26 1.38
N PHE A 21 18.30 4.80 2.62
CA PHE A 21 17.56 5.56 3.62
C PHE A 21 18.52 6.39 4.49
N PRO A 22 18.22 7.67 4.76
CA PRO A 22 18.98 8.44 5.73
C PRO A 22 18.81 7.82 7.12
N ALA A 23 19.93 7.67 7.85
CA ALA A 23 19.89 7.20 9.22
C ALA A 23 18.99 8.11 10.07
N ILE A 24 18.01 7.51 10.75
CA ILE A 24 17.17 8.25 11.71
C ILE A 24 18.06 8.61 12.90
N PRO A 25 18.31 9.90 13.19
CA PRO A 25 19.14 10.29 14.32
C PRO A 25 18.51 9.80 15.63
N PRO A 26 19.30 9.34 16.60
CA PRO A 26 18.77 8.97 17.90
C PRO A 26 18.08 10.18 18.52
N VAL A 27 16.82 10.01 18.94
CA VAL A 27 16.09 11.04 19.67
C VAL A 27 16.84 11.27 20.98
N ALA A 28 17.45 12.46 21.14
CA ALA A 28 18.12 12.84 22.38
C ALA A 28 17.08 12.83 23.51
N ALA A 29 17.32 11.99 24.52
CA ALA A 29 16.49 11.96 25.70
C ALA A 29 16.60 13.31 26.44
N SER A 30 15.55 14.12 26.35
CA SER A 30 15.41 15.29 27.23
C SER A 30 15.30 14.83 28.69
N PRO A 31 15.92 15.56 29.66
CA PRO A 31 15.85 15.17 31.06
C PRO A 31 14.41 15.20 31.55
N ALA A 32 13.98 14.07 32.08
CA ALA A 32 12.64 13.80 32.55
C ALA A 32 12.17 14.78 33.62
N HIS A 33 11.15 15.56 33.31
CA HIS A 33 10.15 15.91 34.29
C HIS A 33 9.13 14.77 34.29
N ALA A 34 9.20 13.92 35.26
CA ALA A 34 8.24 12.84 35.49
C ALA A 34 6.86 13.45 35.80
N ARG A 35 6.11 13.76 34.76
CA ARG A 35 4.66 13.75 34.81
C ARG A 35 4.25 12.39 34.24
N THR A 36 3.62 11.57 35.07
CA THR A 36 2.83 10.41 34.64
C THR A 36 1.64 10.93 33.84
N ALA A 37 1.90 11.36 32.61
CA ALA A 37 0.84 11.53 31.63
C ALA A 37 0.44 10.12 31.22
N GLU A 38 -0.76 9.69 31.62
CA GLU A 38 -1.39 8.53 30.99
C GLU A 38 -1.29 8.73 29.47
N ALA A 39 -0.70 7.76 28.78
CA ALA A 39 -0.64 7.81 27.33
C ALA A 39 -2.08 7.96 26.80
N PRO A 40 -2.36 8.87 25.86
CA PRO A 40 -3.70 9.06 25.36
C PRO A 40 -4.23 7.72 24.85
N VAL A 41 -5.38 7.28 25.39
CA VAL A 41 -6.03 6.05 24.96
C VAL A 41 -6.56 6.32 23.57
N LEU A 42 -5.94 5.71 22.55
CA LEU A 42 -6.40 5.79 21.17
C LEU A 42 -7.82 5.23 21.06
N PRO A 43 -8.66 5.74 20.16
CA PRO A 43 -9.94 5.13 19.81
C PRO A 43 -9.75 3.63 19.50
N ILE A 44 -10.75 2.81 19.84
CA ILE A 44 -10.65 1.34 19.67
C ILE A 44 -10.29 0.95 18.22
N GLY A 45 -10.84 1.68 17.23
CA GLY A 45 -10.49 1.49 15.82
C GLY A 45 -9.00 1.65 15.55
N ASP A 46 -8.40 2.71 16.06
CA ASP A 46 -6.97 2.98 15.88
C ASP A 46 -6.10 1.93 16.57
N GLN A 47 -6.52 1.41 17.73
CA GLN A 47 -5.82 0.32 18.42
C GLN A 47 -5.80 -0.98 17.59
N ILE A 48 -6.88 -1.28 16.87
CA ILE A 48 -6.95 -2.46 16.00
C ILE A 48 -5.99 -2.28 14.81
N PHE A 49 -6.02 -1.13 14.12
CA PHE A 49 -5.10 -0.85 13.02
C PHE A 49 -3.63 -0.86 13.46
N GLN A 50 -3.32 -0.33 14.64
CA GLN A 50 -1.99 -0.42 15.23
C GLN A 50 -1.55 -1.87 15.50
N ARG A 51 -2.46 -2.75 15.91
CA ARG A 51 -2.15 -4.18 16.07
C ARG A 51 -1.93 -4.86 14.73
N LEU A 52 -2.76 -4.57 13.72
CA LEU A 52 -2.58 -5.11 12.36
C LEU A 52 -1.22 -4.69 11.79
N LEU A 53 -0.84 -3.42 11.96
CA LEU A 53 0.45 -2.91 11.50
C LEU A 53 1.63 -3.67 12.12
N ARG A 54 1.58 -4.03 13.41
CA ARG A 54 2.60 -4.88 14.06
C ARG A 54 2.69 -6.29 13.44
N HIS A 55 1.63 -6.75 12.80
CA HIS A 55 1.61 -7.98 12.02
C HIS A 55 1.88 -7.75 10.53
N ARG A 56 2.41 -6.56 10.19
CA ARG A 56 2.76 -6.13 8.82
C ARG A 56 1.55 -6.07 7.88
N ILE A 57 0.38 -5.78 8.43
CA ILE A 57 -0.88 -5.64 7.71
C ILE A 57 -1.28 -4.17 7.65
N ILE A 58 -1.39 -3.65 6.45
CA ILE A 58 -1.88 -2.30 6.13
C ILE A 58 -3.32 -2.42 5.59
N PHE A 59 -4.17 -1.46 5.92
CA PHE A 59 -5.57 -1.48 5.50
C PHE A 59 -5.90 -0.25 4.65
N LEU A 60 -6.20 -0.48 3.36
CA LEU A 60 -6.70 0.52 2.43
C LEU A 60 -8.23 0.34 2.33
N GLY A 61 -8.97 0.88 3.31
CA GLY A 61 -10.39 0.63 3.52
C GLY A 61 -11.30 1.81 3.18
N GLN A 62 -10.84 2.80 2.42
CA GLN A 62 -11.60 4.00 2.07
C GLN A 62 -11.15 4.58 0.73
N GLN A 63 -11.69 5.74 0.36
CA GLN A 63 -11.25 6.49 -0.81
C GLN A 63 -9.76 6.85 -0.71
N VAL A 64 -9.03 6.74 -1.81
CA VAL A 64 -7.61 7.13 -1.90
C VAL A 64 -7.52 8.64 -2.01
N ASP A 65 -7.03 9.26 -0.95
CA ASP A 65 -6.72 10.69 -0.86
C ASP A 65 -5.28 10.89 -0.37
N ASP A 66 -4.84 12.14 -0.27
CA ASP A 66 -3.46 12.48 0.10
C ASP A 66 -3.13 12.07 1.55
N GLU A 67 -4.09 12.16 2.48
CA GLU A 67 -3.88 11.79 3.88
C GLU A 67 -3.67 10.28 4.02
N LEU A 68 -4.56 9.50 3.41
CA LEU A 68 -4.46 8.04 3.37
C LEU A 68 -3.16 7.59 2.68
N ALA A 69 -2.82 8.20 1.55
CA ALA A 69 -1.61 7.85 0.80
C ALA A 69 -0.35 8.13 1.62
N ASN A 70 -0.23 9.29 2.24
CA ASN A 70 0.90 9.64 3.09
C ASN A 70 1.03 8.67 4.27
N ARG A 71 -0.10 8.27 4.88
CA ARG A 71 -0.11 7.28 5.96
C ARG A 71 0.39 5.92 5.47
N ILE A 72 -0.15 5.39 4.37
CA ILE A 72 0.24 4.07 3.83
C ILE A 72 1.71 4.08 3.40
N CYS A 73 2.18 5.15 2.76
CA CYS A 73 3.60 5.31 2.40
C CYS A 73 4.50 5.27 3.64
N ALA A 74 4.13 5.97 4.71
CA ALA A 74 4.89 5.97 5.96
C ALA A 74 4.87 4.58 6.63
N GLU A 75 3.73 3.88 6.63
CA GLU A 75 3.58 2.52 7.15
C GLU A 75 4.46 1.53 6.37
N LEU A 76 4.48 1.59 5.03
CA LEU A 76 5.35 0.77 4.18
C LEU A 76 6.83 1.00 4.47
N ILE A 77 7.26 2.26 4.54
CA ILE A 77 8.64 2.64 4.84
C ILE A 77 9.04 2.18 6.25
N LEU A 78 8.16 2.34 7.24
CA LEU A 78 8.40 1.90 8.62
C LEU A 78 8.61 0.38 8.68
N LEU A 79 7.68 -0.38 8.08
CA LEU A 79 7.74 -1.83 8.08
C LEU A 79 8.99 -2.35 7.33
N ALA A 80 9.36 -1.71 6.22
CA ALA A 80 10.58 -2.05 5.50
C ALA A 80 11.85 -1.76 6.33
N ALA A 81 11.84 -0.68 7.13
CA ALA A 81 12.94 -0.34 8.02
C ALA A 81 13.06 -1.29 9.23
N GLU A 82 11.95 -1.87 9.69
CA GLU A 82 11.93 -2.84 10.80
C GLU A 82 12.43 -4.23 10.37
N ASP A 83 12.06 -4.67 9.16
CA ASP A 83 12.45 -5.98 8.60
C ASP A 83 12.35 -5.92 7.08
N ASP A 84 13.47 -6.02 6.39
CA ASP A 84 13.61 -5.88 4.94
C ASP A 84 13.34 -7.17 4.14
N ARG A 85 12.94 -8.27 4.81
CA ARG A 85 12.76 -9.58 4.20
C ARG A 85 11.32 -10.07 4.22
N ARG A 86 10.61 -9.85 5.33
CA ARG A 86 9.25 -10.33 5.50
C ARG A 86 8.27 -9.53 4.65
N ASP A 87 7.30 -10.21 4.07
CA ASP A 87 6.24 -9.59 3.29
C ASP A 87 5.46 -8.53 4.07
N ILE A 88 4.93 -7.57 3.33
CA ILE A 88 3.95 -6.59 3.81
C ILE A 88 2.63 -6.89 3.12
N ALA A 89 1.52 -6.99 3.86
CA ALA A 89 0.21 -7.27 3.31
C ALA A 89 -0.65 -6.01 3.27
N ILE A 90 -1.23 -5.67 2.10
CA ILE A 90 -2.20 -4.58 1.94
C ILE A 90 -3.58 -5.17 1.65
N TYR A 91 -4.53 -4.96 2.57
CA TYR A 91 -5.93 -5.32 2.39
C TYR A 91 -6.70 -4.14 1.79
N ILE A 92 -7.35 -4.37 0.64
CA ILE A 92 -7.96 -3.32 -0.19
C ILE A 92 -9.47 -3.50 -0.22
N ASN A 93 -10.20 -2.48 0.25
CA ASN A 93 -11.64 -2.30 0.10
C ASN A 93 -11.89 -0.81 -0.19
N SER A 94 -11.72 -0.42 -1.45
CA SER A 94 -11.63 0.99 -1.84
C SER A 94 -12.34 1.27 -3.17
N PRO A 95 -13.08 2.36 -3.28
CA PRO A 95 -13.64 2.85 -4.54
C PRO A 95 -12.57 3.49 -5.46
N GLY A 96 -11.32 3.57 -5.05
CA GLY A 96 -10.29 4.35 -5.71
C GLY A 96 -10.23 5.79 -5.23
N GLY A 97 -9.78 6.71 -6.06
CA GLY A 97 -9.67 8.14 -5.69
C GLY A 97 -8.59 8.88 -6.45
N SER A 98 -7.85 9.76 -5.76
CA SER A 98 -6.79 10.59 -6.35
C SER A 98 -5.71 9.75 -7.02
N VAL A 99 -5.45 10.04 -8.30
CA VAL A 99 -4.43 9.34 -9.08
C VAL A 99 -3.04 9.59 -8.52
N TYR A 100 -2.72 10.84 -8.15
CA TYR A 100 -1.40 11.15 -7.59
C TYR A 100 -1.17 10.51 -6.24
N ALA A 101 -2.19 10.48 -5.40
CA ALA A 101 -2.14 9.78 -4.12
C ALA A 101 -1.91 8.26 -4.33
N GLY A 102 -2.62 7.66 -5.28
CA GLY A 102 -2.43 6.25 -5.63
C GLY A 102 -1.06 5.95 -6.24
N LEU A 103 -0.53 6.82 -7.09
CA LEU A 103 0.83 6.68 -7.64
C LEU A 103 1.90 6.79 -6.56
N ALA A 104 1.72 7.64 -5.54
CA ALA A 104 2.64 7.72 -4.40
C ALA A 104 2.70 6.39 -3.65
N ILE A 105 1.54 5.76 -3.37
CA ILE A 105 1.49 4.42 -2.76
C ILE A 105 2.18 3.39 -3.67
N TYR A 106 1.86 3.40 -4.96
CA TYR A 106 2.45 2.50 -5.96
C TYR A 106 3.97 2.57 -5.97
N ASP A 107 4.52 3.78 -6.07
CA ASP A 107 5.96 3.97 -6.13
C ASP A 107 6.65 3.46 -4.86
N VAL A 108 6.06 3.68 -3.68
CA VAL A 108 6.60 3.16 -2.41
C VAL A 108 6.47 1.64 -2.34
N MET A 109 5.37 1.04 -2.82
CA MET A 109 5.24 -0.43 -2.92
C MET A 109 6.35 -1.05 -3.78
N GLN A 110 6.77 -0.37 -4.86
CA GLN A 110 7.85 -0.85 -5.73
C GLN A 110 9.23 -0.49 -5.20
N TYR A 111 9.35 0.51 -4.34
CA TYR A 111 10.61 1.01 -3.81
C TYR A 111 11.14 0.20 -2.61
N VAL A 112 10.24 -0.28 -1.75
CA VAL A 112 10.64 -1.08 -0.58
C VAL A 112 11.21 -2.44 -1.02
N PRO A 113 12.20 -3.00 -0.31
CA PRO A 113 12.81 -4.28 -0.67
C PRO A 113 11.89 -5.48 -0.44
N ASN A 114 10.85 -5.30 0.36
CA ASN A 114 9.90 -6.34 0.73
C ASN A 114 8.94 -6.68 -0.42
N ASP A 115 8.53 -7.93 -0.54
CA ASP A 115 7.36 -8.26 -1.34
C ASP A 115 6.11 -7.67 -0.69
N VAL A 116 5.33 -6.92 -1.47
CA VAL A 116 4.05 -6.38 -1.03
C VAL A 116 2.93 -7.26 -1.56
N ALA A 117 2.32 -8.04 -0.67
CA ALA A 117 1.15 -8.86 -0.98
C ALA A 117 -0.13 -8.02 -0.95
N THR A 118 -1.03 -8.21 -1.92
CA THR A 118 -2.28 -7.46 -2.01
C THR A 118 -3.50 -8.37 -1.92
N TYR A 119 -4.54 -7.92 -1.22
CA TYR A 119 -5.75 -8.68 -0.96
C TYR A 119 -6.98 -7.82 -1.23
N ALA A 120 -7.78 -8.16 -2.25
CA ALA A 120 -9.06 -7.49 -2.49
C ALA A 120 -10.16 -8.11 -1.64
N MET A 121 -10.97 -7.25 -1.00
CA MET A 121 -12.18 -7.62 -0.28
C MET A 121 -13.28 -6.59 -0.53
N GLY A 122 -14.53 -7.01 -0.66
CA GLY A 122 -15.62 -6.11 -0.99
C GLY A 122 -15.46 -5.47 -2.37
N MET A 123 -14.66 -4.41 -2.48
CA MET A 123 -14.43 -3.70 -3.73
C MET A 123 -12.98 -3.22 -3.88
N ALA A 124 -12.42 -3.41 -5.06
CA ALA A 124 -11.17 -2.76 -5.47
C ALA A 124 -11.43 -2.06 -6.81
N ALA A 125 -11.71 -0.75 -6.78
CA ALA A 125 -12.11 0.01 -7.95
C ALA A 125 -11.10 1.10 -8.30
N SER A 126 -10.91 1.36 -9.61
CA SER A 126 -10.07 2.47 -10.09
C SER A 126 -8.64 2.38 -9.52
N MET A 127 -8.19 3.39 -8.76
CA MET A 127 -6.88 3.32 -8.09
C MET A 127 -6.77 2.15 -7.11
N GLY A 128 -7.89 1.64 -6.54
CA GLY A 128 -7.88 0.42 -5.73
C GLY A 128 -7.55 -0.84 -6.55
N GLN A 129 -8.09 -0.96 -7.77
CA GLN A 129 -7.73 -2.03 -8.71
C GLN A 129 -6.28 -1.90 -9.17
N PHE A 130 -5.83 -0.68 -9.46
CA PHE A 130 -4.45 -0.41 -9.86
C PHE A 130 -3.46 -0.89 -8.80
N LEU A 131 -3.68 -0.51 -7.53
CA LEU A 131 -2.84 -0.94 -6.40
C LEU A 131 -2.94 -2.44 -6.12
N LEU A 132 -4.12 -3.05 -6.32
CA LEU A 132 -4.29 -4.50 -6.22
C LEU A 132 -3.38 -5.24 -7.20
N SER A 133 -3.39 -4.82 -8.47
CA SER A 133 -2.57 -5.45 -9.51
C SER A 133 -1.06 -5.20 -9.33
N ALA A 134 -0.68 -4.19 -8.56
CA ALA A 134 0.71 -3.80 -8.30
C ALA A 134 1.42 -4.62 -7.22
N GLY A 135 0.74 -5.56 -6.60
CA GLY A 135 1.34 -6.51 -5.64
C GLY A 135 2.42 -7.38 -6.27
N ALA A 136 3.26 -7.97 -5.44
CA ALA A 136 4.32 -8.87 -5.87
C ALA A 136 3.74 -10.08 -6.65
N PRO A 137 4.37 -10.50 -7.76
CA PRO A 137 3.91 -11.63 -8.55
C PRO A 137 3.73 -12.90 -7.70
N GLY A 138 2.58 -13.56 -7.84
CA GLY A 138 2.21 -14.74 -7.05
C GLY A 138 1.61 -14.41 -5.66
N LYS A 139 1.62 -13.13 -5.26
CA LYS A 139 1.12 -12.66 -3.95
C LYS A 139 -0.03 -11.65 -4.06
N ARG A 140 -0.79 -11.72 -5.16
CA ARG A 140 -1.98 -10.91 -5.40
C ARG A 140 -3.23 -11.77 -5.24
N TYR A 141 -4.05 -11.44 -4.26
CA TYR A 141 -5.19 -12.26 -3.84
C TYR A 141 -6.51 -11.50 -3.93
N THR A 142 -7.59 -12.22 -4.15
CA THR A 142 -8.95 -11.69 -4.01
C THR A 142 -9.84 -12.66 -3.27
N LEU A 143 -10.78 -12.14 -2.45
CA LEU A 143 -11.85 -12.95 -1.87
C LEU A 143 -12.95 -13.19 -2.93
N PRO A 144 -13.73 -14.28 -2.82
CA PRO A 144 -14.63 -14.74 -3.87
C PRO A 144 -15.73 -13.75 -4.29
N HIS A 145 -16.12 -12.86 -3.38
CA HIS A 145 -17.19 -11.88 -3.60
C HIS A 145 -16.69 -10.44 -3.76
N ALA A 146 -15.36 -10.26 -3.86
CA ALA A 146 -14.82 -8.94 -4.17
C ALA A 146 -15.13 -8.60 -5.63
N SER A 147 -15.52 -7.34 -5.86
CA SER A 147 -15.75 -6.77 -7.19
C SER A 147 -14.59 -5.87 -7.56
N ILE A 148 -14.04 -6.08 -8.75
CA ILE A 148 -12.91 -5.29 -9.25
C ILE A 148 -13.40 -4.42 -10.40
N LEU A 149 -13.06 -3.12 -10.40
CA LEU A 149 -13.44 -2.18 -11.45
C LEU A 149 -12.20 -1.53 -12.05
N MET A 150 -12.07 -1.64 -13.36
CA MET A 150 -11.13 -0.87 -14.17
C MET A 150 -11.85 0.17 -15.01
N HIS A 151 -11.32 1.39 -15.04
CA HIS A 151 -11.72 2.46 -15.96
C HIS A 151 -10.56 3.45 -16.17
N GLN A 152 -10.66 4.24 -17.25
CA GLN A 152 -9.66 5.29 -17.49
C GLN A 152 -9.73 6.41 -16.44
N PRO A 153 -8.62 7.11 -16.16
CA PRO A 153 -8.65 8.26 -15.25
C PRO A 153 -9.60 9.33 -15.76
N SER A 154 -10.34 9.94 -14.84
CA SER A 154 -11.26 11.03 -15.11
C SER A 154 -10.93 12.23 -14.23
N GLY A 155 -11.19 13.43 -14.75
CA GLY A 155 -10.98 14.68 -13.99
C GLY A 155 -11.54 15.86 -14.74
N GLY A 156 -11.82 16.94 -14.00
CA GLY A 156 -12.18 18.23 -14.60
C GLY A 156 -10.93 18.99 -15.03
N ILE A 157 -11.01 19.66 -16.17
CA ILE A 157 -10.00 20.63 -16.65
C ILE A 157 -10.65 22.00 -16.78
N GLY A 158 -9.91 23.07 -16.51
CA GLY A 158 -10.43 24.43 -16.57
C GLY A 158 -9.33 25.49 -16.53
N GLY A 159 -9.73 26.73 -16.75
CA GLY A 159 -8.82 27.87 -16.80
C GLY A 159 -8.76 28.51 -18.17
N THR A 160 -7.66 29.17 -18.52
CA THR A 160 -7.41 29.73 -19.85
C THR A 160 -7.20 28.62 -20.89
N ALA A 161 -7.28 28.94 -22.17
CA ALA A 161 -7.03 27.98 -23.25
C ALA A 161 -5.65 27.30 -23.13
N SER A 162 -4.64 28.04 -22.67
CA SER A 162 -3.30 27.51 -22.41
C SER A 162 -3.28 26.55 -21.24
N ASP A 163 -3.99 26.85 -20.15
CA ASP A 163 -4.10 25.98 -18.99
C ASP A 163 -4.81 24.65 -19.35
N ILE A 164 -5.90 24.76 -20.11
CA ILE A 164 -6.65 23.60 -20.59
C ILE A 164 -5.75 22.66 -21.42
N LYS A 165 -4.94 23.23 -22.32
CA LYS A 165 -4.00 22.43 -23.14
C LYS A 165 -2.99 21.69 -22.26
N ILE A 166 -2.35 22.39 -21.31
CA ILE A 166 -1.36 21.80 -20.40
C ILE A 166 -1.99 20.69 -19.56
N GLN A 167 -3.19 20.92 -19.01
CA GLN A 167 -3.90 19.92 -18.21
C GLN A 167 -4.29 18.69 -19.04
N ALA A 168 -4.71 18.88 -20.30
CA ALA A 168 -5.03 17.79 -21.19
C ALA A 168 -3.79 16.93 -21.52
N GLU A 169 -2.66 17.56 -21.82
CA GLU A 169 -1.39 16.85 -22.07
C GLU A 169 -0.97 16.05 -20.83
N GLN A 170 -1.09 16.63 -19.63
CA GLN A 170 -0.77 15.93 -18.37
C GLN A 170 -1.73 14.77 -18.11
N MET A 171 -3.02 14.92 -18.39
CA MET A 171 -3.99 13.84 -18.24
C MET A 171 -3.69 12.65 -19.20
N LEU A 172 -3.32 12.94 -20.44
CA LEU A 172 -2.91 11.92 -21.41
C LEU A 172 -1.65 11.20 -20.97
N TYR A 173 -0.66 11.92 -20.42
CA TYR A 173 0.54 11.34 -19.86
C TYR A 173 0.22 10.37 -18.70
N ILE A 174 -0.60 10.81 -17.74
CA ILE A 174 -1.03 9.99 -16.60
C ILE A 174 -1.79 8.74 -17.08
N LYS A 175 -2.76 8.90 -17.99
CA LYS A 175 -3.51 7.77 -18.59
C LYS A 175 -2.56 6.74 -19.15
N ARG A 176 -1.60 7.16 -19.96
CA ARG A 176 -0.61 6.27 -20.56
C ARG A 176 0.24 5.57 -19.51
N THR A 177 0.74 6.31 -18.52
CA THR A 177 1.54 5.75 -17.40
C THR A 177 0.78 4.66 -16.67
N LEU A 178 -0.50 4.90 -16.30
CA LEU A 178 -1.32 3.91 -15.61
C LEU A 178 -1.52 2.66 -16.47
N PHE A 179 -1.83 2.81 -17.75
CA PHE A 179 -2.07 1.68 -18.65
C PHE A 179 -0.81 0.85 -18.91
N GLU A 180 0.35 1.49 -19.04
CA GLU A 180 1.64 0.81 -19.15
C GLU A 180 1.97 0.03 -17.86
N ARG A 181 1.63 0.56 -16.68
CA ARG A 181 1.82 -0.17 -15.41
C ARG A 181 0.83 -1.32 -15.25
N ILE A 182 -0.44 -1.13 -15.58
CA ILE A 182 -1.43 -2.22 -15.59
C ILE A 182 -0.97 -3.33 -16.56
N SER A 183 -0.51 -2.97 -17.77
CA SER A 183 0.04 -3.92 -18.75
C SER A 183 1.20 -4.72 -18.17
N TYR A 184 2.14 -4.04 -17.52
CA TYR A 184 3.29 -4.66 -16.90
C TYR A 184 2.90 -5.71 -15.84
N HIS A 185 1.92 -5.39 -15.00
CA HIS A 185 1.50 -6.26 -13.90
C HIS A 185 0.56 -7.39 -14.34
N THR A 186 -0.25 -7.17 -15.37
CA THR A 186 -1.27 -8.15 -15.83
C THR A 186 -0.82 -9.02 -16.98
N GLY A 187 0.17 -8.55 -17.75
CA GLY A 187 0.56 -9.17 -19.01
C GLY A 187 -0.38 -8.87 -20.19
N GLN A 188 -1.44 -8.08 -19.98
CA GLN A 188 -2.35 -7.65 -21.05
C GLN A 188 -1.69 -6.59 -21.94
N PRO A 189 -1.92 -6.60 -23.27
CA PRO A 189 -1.45 -5.52 -24.15
C PRO A 189 -2.06 -4.17 -23.75
N VAL A 190 -1.28 -3.10 -23.88
CA VAL A 190 -1.74 -1.73 -23.54
C VAL A 190 -2.99 -1.35 -24.32
N GLU A 191 -3.05 -1.73 -25.61
CA GLU A 191 -4.20 -1.46 -26.49
C GLU A 191 -5.46 -2.17 -26.02
N GLN A 192 -5.32 -3.37 -25.43
CA GLN A 192 -6.45 -4.11 -24.86
C GLN A 192 -6.93 -3.41 -23.58
N ILE A 193 -6.01 -2.97 -22.72
CA ILE A 193 -6.33 -2.22 -21.50
C ILE A 193 -7.03 -0.91 -21.84
N GLU A 194 -6.53 -0.18 -22.84
CA GLU A 194 -7.13 1.08 -23.28
C GLU A 194 -8.57 0.90 -23.76
N LYS A 195 -8.83 -0.16 -24.53
CA LYS A 195 -10.17 -0.53 -24.99
C LYS A 195 -11.09 -0.92 -23.83
N ASP A 196 -10.58 -1.73 -22.91
CA ASP A 196 -11.36 -2.28 -21.79
C ASP A 196 -11.65 -1.23 -20.73
N ALA A 197 -10.77 -0.25 -20.55
CA ALA A 197 -10.90 0.83 -19.59
C ALA A 197 -11.64 2.06 -20.13
N ASP A 198 -12.10 2.07 -21.37
CA ASP A 198 -12.80 3.24 -21.95
C ASP A 198 -14.05 3.61 -21.15
N ARG A 199 -14.74 2.61 -20.62
CA ARG A 199 -15.88 2.72 -19.70
C ARG A 199 -15.66 1.81 -18.50
N ASP A 200 -16.50 1.96 -17.49
CA ASP A 200 -16.52 1.10 -16.32
C ASP A 200 -16.60 -0.36 -16.72
N ARG A 201 -15.58 -1.13 -16.45
CA ARG A 201 -15.56 -2.57 -16.64
C ARG A 201 -15.39 -3.27 -15.31
N TRP A 202 -16.43 -3.99 -14.92
CA TRP A 202 -16.47 -4.77 -13.70
C TRP A 202 -16.01 -6.20 -13.94
N PHE A 203 -15.30 -6.74 -12.97
CA PHE A 203 -14.79 -8.09 -12.95
C PHE A 203 -15.20 -8.78 -11.66
N THR A 204 -15.68 -10.00 -11.77
CA THR A 204 -15.76 -10.94 -10.65
C THR A 204 -14.35 -11.35 -10.21
N ALA A 205 -14.25 -12.04 -9.07
CA ALA A 205 -12.96 -12.53 -8.57
C ALA A 205 -12.24 -13.45 -9.59
N GLU A 206 -12.97 -14.36 -10.23
CA GLU A 206 -12.40 -15.28 -11.23
C GLU A 206 -12.01 -14.53 -12.52
N GLU A 207 -12.85 -13.64 -13.02
CA GLU A 207 -12.49 -12.82 -14.18
C GLU A 207 -11.28 -11.92 -13.91
N ALA A 208 -11.12 -11.41 -12.68
CA ALA A 208 -9.96 -10.62 -12.28
C ALA A 208 -8.68 -11.46 -12.30
N LYS A 209 -8.75 -12.73 -11.90
CA LYS A 209 -7.65 -13.68 -12.01
C LYS A 209 -7.34 -14.00 -13.47
N ASP A 210 -8.32 -14.30 -14.28
CA ASP A 210 -8.13 -14.60 -15.71
C ASP A 210 -7.55 -13.41 -16.47
N TYR A 211 -7.89 -12.19 -16.07
CA TYR A 211 -7.35 -10.95 -16.66
C TYR A 211 -5.92 -10.66 -16.20
N GLY A 212 -5.50 -11.20 -15.05
CA GLY A 212 -4.17 -11.04 -14.49
C GLY A 212 -4.05 -9.93 -13.41
N PHE A 213 -5.17 -9.39 -12.92
CA PHE A 213 -5.14 -8.44 -11.80
C PHE A 213 -4.70 -9.09 -10.50
N VAL A 214 -5.05 -10.36 -10.32
CA VAL A 214 -4.67 -11.16 -9.14
C VAL A 214 -4.16 -12.52 -9.58
N ASP A 215 -3.44 -13.19 -8.69
CA ASP A 215 -2.89 -14.54 -8.93
C ASP A 215 -3.81 -15.62 -8.38
N HIS A 216 -4.56 -15.32 -7.29
CA HIS A 216 -5.35 -16.30 -6.56
C HIS A 216 -6.70 -15.77 -6.12
N VAL A 217 -7.73 -16.61 -6.25
CA VAL A 217 -9.02 -16.43 -5.57
C VAL A 217 -9.01 -17.34 -4.35
N ILE A 218 -9.05 -16.77 -3.13
CA ILE A 218 -8.93 -17.51 -1.87
C ILE A 218 -10.21 -17.42 -1.07
N ARG A 219 -10.65 -18.53 -0.48
CA ARG A 219 -11.84 -18.64 0.38
C ARG A 219 -11.49 -18.69 1.86
N SER A 220 -10.24 -19.03 2.15
CA SER A 220 -9.73 -19.18 3.51
C SER A 220 -8.29 -18.69 3.59
N ALA A 221 -7.90 -18.13 4.73
CA ALA A 221 -6.52 -17.73 4.99
C ALA A 221 -5.54 -18.91 4.94
N ILE A 222 -6.02 -20.16 5.09
CA ILE A 222 -5.20 -21.38 4.99
C ILE A 222 -4.76 -21.63 3.53
N GLU A 223 -5.49 -21.09 2.55
CA GLU A 223 -5.17 -21.24 1.12
C GLU A 223 -4.04 -20.28 0.67
N VAL A 224 -3.68 -19.31 1.51
CA VAL A 224 -2.52 -18.44 1.26
C VAL A 224 -1.26 -19.31 1.45
N PRO A 225 -0.36 -19.41 0.45
CA PRO A 225 0.87 -20.17 0.62
C PRO A 225 1.63 -19.64 1.84
N SER A 226 1.95 -20.53 2.79
CA SER A 226 2.84 -20.15 3.88
C SER A 226 4.21 -19.81 3.31
N GLU A 227 4.80 -18.69 3.74
CA GLU A 227 6.20 -18.44 3.47
C GLU A 227 6.98 -19.68 3.91
N GLY A 228 7.72 -20.28 2.98
CA GLY A 228 8.62 -21.39 3.33
C GLY A 228 9.62 -20.91 4.39
N PRO A 229 10.20 -21.84 5.19
CA PRO A 229 11.16 -21.44 6.21
C PRO A 229 12.28 -20.63 5.53
N VAL A 230 12.48 -19.40 6.03
CA VAL A 230 13.58 -18.53 5.60
C VAL A 230 14.88 -19.29 5.94
N SER A 231 15.53 -19.79 4.90
CA SER A 231 16.82 -20.51 5.01
C SER A 231 17.96 -19.55 5.25
#